data_741d582e92a0e86a23d5023679d511b2
#
_entry.id   741d582e92a0e86a23d5023679d511b2
#
_cell.length_a   1.000
_cell.length_b   1.000
_cell.length_c   1.000
_cell.angle_alpha   90.00
_cell.angle_beta   90.00
_cell.angle_gamma   90.00
#
_symmetry.space_group_name_H-M   'P 1'
#
loop_
_entity.id
_entity.type
_entity.pdbx_description
1 polymer ?
#
loop_
_entity_poly.entity_id
_entity_poly.type
_entity_poly.pdbx_seq_one_letter_code
_entity_poly.pdbx_strand_id
1 'polypeptide(L)'
;MAVIGAGLSGLVAAHRLQQAGVDYVVFEKNPDVGGTWYENQYPGCRVDNPNHNYSYSFAQRHDWPFHYSTQPVLQAYARDCAEAFDLLDHVRFETEVTEAVWSDDDLRWTITVRSADGREEVVVVDAVVSAVGQLNRPNLPTSIPGFGSFEGPAFHSARWDHDTDLTGKRVAVIGTGASAMQFVPEIAPVVGELLVFQRTPPWMGPSPDYHDRVSDELQWLYRHVPSYAEWNRFCIFWRLGDGSIAGVTVDPDWDGGGESVSAINDFLRQMLLGYITEQFRDRPDLLEACTPHYPPGAKRIVRDAGGWAAALKGDNARVLDGTGIRAITPRGIVTADGTEEEVDVIIYGTGFTASNFLTPMTVKGREGLDLHDHWAGDARAYLGVTVPGFPNLFCLYGPNTNIVINGSIIYFSECGVRYILGLLGLALGGGHRAVDVRPDVHDAYNERVDAENDRMSWGAAHVTSWYKNEHGRVAQNWPFTLLEYWERTREPRPADYDLLG
;
A
#
# COMPACT_ATOMS: atom_id res chain seq x y z
N MET A 1 -8.94 -22.30 10.47
CA MET A 1 -9.08 -21.14 9.56
C MET A 1 -7.90 -21.08 8.61
N ALA A 2 -8.01 -20.40 7.45
CA ALA A 2 -6.90 -20.09 6.58
C ALA A 2 -6.60 -18.58 6.59
N VAL A 3 -5.34 -18.22 6.68
CA VAL A 3 -4.84 -16.86 6.47
C VAL A 3 -4.01 -16.86 5.17
N ILE A 4 -4.32 -15.99 4.24
CA ILE A 4 -3.64 -15.90 2.94
C ILE A 4 -2.67 -14.73 2.96
N GLY A 5 -1.37 -15.03 2.96
CA GLY A 5 -0.26 -14.09 3.03
C GLY A 5 0.34 -13.96 4.43
N ALA A 6 1.67 -14.00 4.51
CA ALA A 6 2.47 -13.81 5.73
C ALA A 6 3.18 -12.45 5.77
N GLY A 7 2.56 -11.42 5.18
CA GLY A 7 2.96 -10.03 5.40
C GLY A 7 2.54 -9.53 6.78
N LEU A 8 2.79 -8.24 7.07
CA LEU A 8 2.49 -7.68 8.40
C LEU A 8 1.02 -7.89 8.83
N SER A 9 0.06 -7.81 7.90
CA SER A 9 -1.37 -8.06 8.21
C SER A 9 -1.64 -9.53 8.54
N GLY A 10 -1.01 -10.47 7.82
CA GLY A 10 -1.16 -11.91 8.08
C GLY A 10 -0.53 -12.34 9.39
N LEU A 11 0.63 -11.78 9.74
CA LEU A 11 1.29 -12.08 11.01
C LEU A 11 0.46 -11.60 12.22
N VAL A 12 -0.18 -10.42 12.14
CA VAL A 12 -1.08 -10.00 13.23
C VAL A 12 -2.32 -10.87 13.31
N ALA A 13 -2.85 -11.34 12.17
CA ALA A 13 -3.97 -12.28 12.16
C ALA A 13 -3.58 -13.61 12.81
N ALA A 14 -2.47 -14.20 12.39
CA ALA A 14 -1.93 -15.44 12.96
C ALA A 14 -1.74 -15.34 14.49
N HIS A 15 -1.03 -14.27 14.94
CA HIS A 15 -0.79 -14.03 16.37
C HIS A 15 -2.10 -13.93 17.19
N ARG A 16 -3.09 -13.20 16.70
CA ARG A 16 -4.35 -13.02 17.40
C ARG A 16 -5.25 -14.26 17.38
N LEU A 17 -5.25 -15.02 16.28
CA LEU A 17 -5.93 -16.31 16.20
C LEU A 17 -5.33 -17.31 17.19
N GLN A 18 -4.00 -17.38 17.27
CA GLN A 18 -3.28 -18.21 18.25
C GLN A 18 -3.64 -17.84 19.68
N GLN A 19 -3.66 -16.55 20.02
CA GLN A 19 -4.07 -16.07 21.34
C GLN A 19 -5.53 -16.43 21.69
N ALA A 20 -6.41 -16.45 20.67
CA ALA A 20 -7.81 -16.83 20.84
C ALA A 20 -8.03 -18.34 20.88
N GLY A 21 -6.98 -19.16 20.72
CA GLY A 21 -7.08 -20.63 20.67
C GLY A 21 -7.80 -21.17 19.44
N VAL A 22 -7.76 -20.42 18.34
CA VAL A 22 -8.34 -20.81 17.05
C VAL A 22 -7.30 -21.53 16.22
N ASP A 23 -7.61 -22.73 15.73
CA ASP A 23 -6.74 -23.47 14.81
C ASP A 23 -6.65 -22.74 13.45
N TYR A 24 -5.43 -22.53 12.97
CA TYR A 24 -5.19 -21.83 11.70
C TYR A 24 -3.98 -22.35 10.95
N VAL A 25 -3.95 -22.07 9.66
CA VAL A 25 -2.79 -22.22 8.78
C VAL A 25 -2.61 -20.93 7.97
N VAL A 26 -1.37 -20.50 7.77
CA VAL A 26 -1.01 -19.37 6.91
C VAL A 26 -0.42 -19.91 5.62
N PHE A 27 -0.92 -19.45 4.47
CA PHE A 27 -0.34 -19.77 3.16
C PHE A 27 0.43 -18.56 2.64
N GLU A 28 1.72 -18.72 2.39
CA GLU A 28 2.60 -17.68 1.86
C GLU A 28 3.26 -18.17 0.57
N LYS A 29 3.11 -17.40 -0.51
CA LYS A 29 3.69 -17.73 -1.82
C LYS A 29 5.22 -17.60 -1.87
N ASN A 30 5.78 -16.74 -1.02
CA ASN A 30 7.21 -16.51 -0.91
C ASN A 30 7.86 -17.51 0.07
N PRO A 31 9.19 -17.66 0.03
CA PRO A 31 9.92 -18.55 0.94
C PRO A 31 10.13 -17.95 2.35
N ASP A 32 9.70 -16.70 2.59
CA ASP A 32 9.84 -16.04 3.89
C ASP A 32 8.64 -15.11 4.17
N VAL A 33 8.48 -14.73 5.45
CA VAL A 33 7.50 -13.74 5.90
C VAL A 33 7.90 -12.33 5.48
N GLY A 34 7.00 -11.33 5.64
CA GLY A 34 7.31 -9.91 5.47
C GLY A 34 6.51 -9.24 4.35
N GLY A 35 6.00 -10.00 3.37
CA GLY A 35 5.16 -9.47 2.30
C GLY A 35 5.84 -8.34 1.53
N THR A 36 5.34 -7.10 1.62
CA THR A 36 5.93 -5.92 0.97
C THR A 36 7.43 -5.76 1.24
N TRP A 37 7.88 -6.06 2.46
CA TRP A 37 9.28 -5.93 2.87
C TRP A 37 10.15 -7.10 2.41
N TYR A 38 9.56 -8.22 2.08
CA TYR A 38 10.25 -9.31 1.37
C TYR A 38 10.36 -9.01 -0.13
N GLU A 39 9.28 -8.52 -0.76
CA GLU A 39 9.21 -8.40 -2.22
C GLU A 39 9.90 -7.15 -2.79
N ASN A 40 9.98 -6.04 -2.04
CA ASN A 40 10.53 -4.78 -2.54
C ASN A 40 11.97 -4.58 -2.06
N GLN A 41 12.93 -4.94 -2.89
CA GLN A 41 14.37 -4.94 -2.58
C GLN A 41 15.17 -3.95 -3.43
N TYR A 42 14.52 -2.96 -4.03
CA TYR A 42 15.22 -1.94 -4.82
C TYR A 42 16.13 -1.08 -3.94
N PRO A 43 17.21 -0.50 -4.47
CA PRO A 43 18.12 0.36 -3.73
C PRO A 43 17.39 1.52 -3.04
N GLY A 44 17.73 1.82 -1.81
CA GLY A 44 17.10 2.89 -1.03
C GLY A 44 15.70 2.57 -0.49
N CYS A 45 15.16 1.36 -0.70
CA CYS A 45 13.84 0.95 -0.21
C CYS A 45 13.72 1.13 1.30
N ARG A 46 12.76 1.95 1.74
CA ARG A 46 12.48 2.24 3.15
C ARG A 46 11.05 2.65 3.40
N VAL A 47 10.63 2.57 4.66
CA VAL A 47 9.30 3.03 5.06
C VAL A 47 9.23 4.57 5.02
N ASP A 48 8.06 5.08 4.68
CA ASP A 48 7.73 6.51 4.68
C ASP A 48 6.89 6.93 5.91
N ASN A 49 6.82 6.06 6.92
CA ASN A 49 6.17 6.29 8.21
C ASN A 49 7.19 6.02 9.33
N PRO A 50 7.26 6.85 10.39
CA PRO A 50 8.18 6.60 11.50
C PRO A 50 7.97 5.22 12.13
N ASN A 51 9.06 4.51 12.43
CA ASN A 51 9.02 3.12 12.89
C ASN A 51 8.17 2.89 14.14
N HIS A 52 8.16 3.82 15.10
CA HIS A 52 7.32 3.71 16.31
C HIS A 52 5.82 3.72 16.01
N ASN A 53 5.41 4.24 14.84
CA ASN A 53 4.05 4.15 14.33
C ASN A 53 3.89 2.96 13.37
N TYR A 54 4.95 2.62 12.62
CA TYR A 54 4.97 1.50 11.69
C TYR A 54 5.51 0.23 12.38
N SER A 55 4.90 -0.15 13.48
CA SER A 55 5.19 -1.36 14.26
C SER A 55 3.95 -1.79 15.04
N TYR A 56 3.87 -3.09 15.36
CA TYR A 56 2.73 -3.62 16.12
C TYR A 56 2.61 -2.97 17.49
N SER A 57 1.37 -2.73 17.94
CA SER A 57 1.12 -2.14 19.25
C SER A 57 1.60 -3.05 20.39
N PHE A 58 1.63 -4.35 20.16
CA PHE A 58 2.03 -5.40 21.11
C PHE A 58 3.48 -5.87 20.95
N ALA A 59 4.22 -5.38 19.95
CA ALA A 59 5.62 -5.72 19.68
C ALA A 59 6.44 -4.46 19.33
N GLN A 60 6.43 -3.49 20.26
CA GLN A 60 7.20 -2.26 20.10
C GLN A 60 8.69 -2.52 20.33
N ARG A 61 9.54 -1.89 19.47
CA ARG A 61 11.00 -1.87 19.61
C ARG A 61 11.46 -0.46 19.96
N HIS A 62 12.54 -0.37 20.73
CA HIS A 62 13.14 0.89 21.15
C HIS A 62 14.61 1.02 20.71
N ASP A 63 15.04 0.13 19.81
CA ASP A 63 16.40 0.01 19.26
C ASP A 63 16.43 0.19 17.74
N TRP A 64 15.41 0.84 17.18
CA TRP A 64 15.38 1.14 15.76
C TRP A 64 16.63 1.91 15.34
N PRO A 65 17.38 1.46 14.29
CA PRO A 65 18.61 2.13 13.89
C PRO A 65 18.36 3.46 13.17
N PHE A 66 17.18 3.65 12.59
CA PHE A 66 16.77 4.85 11.86
C PHE A 66 15.38 5.31 12.29
N HIS A 67 15.03 6.58 12.06
CA HIS A 67 13.66 7.07 12.24
C HIS A 67 12.68 6.42 11.27
N TYR A 68 13.15 6.21 10.02
CA TYR A 68 12.45 5.52 8.94
C TYR A 68 13.35 4.38 8.46
N SER A 69 13.07 3.17 8.86
CA SER A 69 13.94 2.03 8.61
C SER A 69 13.95 1.60 7.15
N THR A 70 15.10 1.09 6.74
CA THR A 70 15.29 0.46 5.44
C THR A 70 14.60 -0.90 5.36
N GLN A 71 14.40 -1.38 4.15
CA GLN A 71 13.77 -2.67 3.87
C GLN A 71 14.37 -3.83 4.68
N PRO A 72 15.70 -4.03 4.77
CA PRO A 72 16.24 -5.17 5.53
C PRO A 72 15.90 -5.13 7.03
N VAL A 73 15.82 -3.92 7.61
CA VAL A 73 15.46 -3.75 9.03
C VAL A 73 14.00 -4.10 9.27
N LEU A 74 13.10 -3.76 8.34
CA LEU A 74 11.68 -4.07 8.45
C LEU A 74 11.39 -5.54 8.16
N GLN A 75 12.11 -6.13 7.23
CA GLN A 75 12.07 -7.57 6.98
C GLN A 75 12.52 -8.35 8.23
N ALA A 76 13.63 -7.95 8.84
CA ALA A 76 14.09 -8.54 10.10
C ALA A 76 13.06 -8.38 11.22
N TYR A 77 12.43 -7.20 11.35
CA TYR A 77 11.37 -6.99 12.34
C TYR A 77 10.18 -7.94 12.14
N ALA A 78 9.72 -8.13 10.90
CA ALA A 78 8.63 -9.06 10.61
C ALA A 78 9.00 -10.49 10.99
N ARG A 79 10.24 -10.91 10.68
CA ARG A 79 10.76 -12.23 11.01
C ARG A 79 10.93 -12.41 12.52
N ASP A 80 11.54 -11.44 13.21
CA ASP A 80 11.69 -11.43 14.67
C ASP A 80 10.32 -11.58 15.37
N CYS A 81 9.28 -10.91 14.86
CA CYS A 81 7.93 -11.06 15.40
C CYS A 81 7.36 -12.47 15.14
N ALA A 82 7.54 -13.01 13.94
CA ALA A 82 7.05 -14.35 13.61
C ALA A 82 7.73 -15.43 14.47
N GLU A 83 9.03 -15.29 14.73
CA GLU A 83 9.81 -16.17 15.60
C GLU A 83 9.40 -16.01 17.07
N ALA A 84 9.34 -14.77 17.57
CA ALA A 84 9.04 -14.48 18.98
C ALA A 84 7.63 -14.93 19.42
N PHE A 85 6.71 -15.05 18.48
CA PHE A 85 5.34 -15.51 18.73
C PHE A 85 5.07 -16.94 18.25
N ASP A 86 6.10 -17.70 17.90
CA ASP A 86 5.99 -19.09 17.44
C ASP A 86 5.02 -19.28 16.27
N LEU A 87 5.00 -18.34 15.30
CA LEU A 87 4.05 -18.37 14.18
C LEU A 87 4.56 -19.20 13.00
N LEU A 88 5.87 -19.40 12.86
CA LEU A 88 6.49 -20.01 11.68
C LEU A 88 6.04 -21.46 11.43
N ASP A 89 5.78 -22.23 12.49
CA ASP A 89 5.30 -23.61 12.39
C ASP A 89 3.89 -23.72 11.78
N HIS A 90 3.15 -22.61 11.75
CA HIS A 90 1.82 -22.51 11.15
C HIS A 90 1.85 -21.95 9.72
N VAL A 91 3.04 -21.58 9.19
CA VAL A 91 3.17 -21.02 7.84
C VAL A 91 3.59 -22.08 6.84
N ARG A 92 2.82 -22.22 5.79
CA ARG A 92 3.17 -23.02 4.61
C ARG A 92 3.75 -22.08 3.57
N PHE A 93 5.07 -22.02 3.53
CA PHE A 93 5.82 -21.20 2.56
C PHE A 93 5.76 -21.80 1.15
N GLU A 94 6.12 -20.98 0.15
CA GLU A 94 6.14 -21.35 -1.27
C GLU A 94 4.82 -22.00 -1.72
N THR A 95 3.71 -21.53 -1.13
CA THR A 95 2.37 -22.07 -1.31
C THR A 95 1.40 -20.93 -1.65
N GLU A 96 0.99 -20.86 -2.91
CA GLU A 96 0.04 -19.86 -3.42
C GLU A 96 -1.38 -20.39 -3.33
N VAL A 97 -2.30 -19.59 -2.77
CA VAL A 97 -3.74 -19.87 -2.85
C VAL A 97 -4.24 -19.39 -4.21
N THR A 98 -4.76 -20.29 -5.03
CA THR A 98 -5.25 -20.00 -6.37
C THR A 98 -6.76 -19.88 -6.46
N GLU A 99 -7.49 -20.54 -5.56
CA GLU A 99 -8.94 -20.55 -5.54
C GLU A 99 -9.48 -20.71 -4.12
N ALA A 100 -10.63 -20.07 -3.84
CA ALA A 100 -11.43 -20.27 -2.64
C ALA A 100 -12.92 -20.38 -3.03
N VAL A 101 -13.59 -21.48 -2.69
CA VAL A 101 -15.00 -21.75 -3.05
C VAL A 101 -15.80 -22.06 -1.79
N TRP A 102 -16.88 -21.34 -1.58
CA TRP A 102 -17.84 -21.55 -0.50
C TRP A 102 -18.81 -22.69 -0.82
N SER A 103 -19.13 -23.50 0.17
CA SER A 103 -20.20 -24.50 0.12
C SER A 103 -21.36 -24.06 1.02
N ASP A 104 -22.53 -23.82 0.44
CA ASP A 104 -23.74 -23.48 1.21
C ASP A 104 -24.25 -24.66 2.03
N ASP A 105 -24.01 -25.90 1.59
CA ASP A 105 -24.43 -27.11 2.29
C ASP A 105 -23.56 -27.40 3.52
N ASP A 106 -22.24 -27.24 3.39
CA ASP A 106 -21.26 -27.52 4.46
C ASP A 106 -20.98 -26.32 5.34
N LEU A 107 -21.32 -25.11 4.89
CA LEU A 107 -20.95 -23.82 5.48
C LEU A 107 -19.43 -23.71 5.70
N ARG A 108 -18.66 -24.05 4.65
CA ARG A 108 -17.19 -24.10 4.65
C ARG A 108 -16.59 -23.61 3.34
N TRP A 109 -15.36 -23.19 3.43
CA TRP A 109 -14.52 -22.85 2.29
C TRP A 109 -13.66 -24.05 1.87
N THR A 110 -13.65 -24.31 0.58
CA THR A 110 -12.69 -25.21 -0.08
C THR A 110 -11.63 -24.35 -0.75
N ILE A 111 -10.36 -24.49 -0.34
CA ILE A 111 -9.25 -23.70 -0.83
C ILE A 111 -8.35 -24.58 -1.67
N THR A 112 -8.03 -24.16 -2.90
CA THR A 112 -7.00 -24.78 -3.73
C THR A 112 -5.69 -24.03 -3.54
N VAL A 113 -4.65 -24.74 -3.14
CA VAL A 113 -3.29 -24.22 -2.97
C VAL A 113 -2.34 -24.89 -3.94
N ARG A 114 -1.36 -24.13 -4.44
CA ARG A 114 -0.33 -24.59 -5.37
C ARG A 114 1.04 -24.35 -4.78
N SER A 115 1.81 -25.41 -4.61
CA SER A 115 3.21 -25.34 -4.17
C SER A 115 4.13 -24.88 -5.33
N ALA A 116 5.36 -24.44 -4.99
CA ALA A 116 6.35 -24.00 -5.99
C ALA A 116 6.70 -25.06 -7.04
N ASP A 117 6.59 -26.36 -6.70
CA ASP A 117 6.79 -27.47 -7.64
C ASP A 117 5.57 -27.75 -8.54
N GLY A 118 4.52 -26.92 -8.43
CA GLY A 118 3.30 -27.01 -9.25
C GLY A 118 2.25 -28.00 -8.76
N ARG A 119 2.48 -28.69 -7.63
CA ARG A 119 1.47 -29.59 -7.04
C ARG A 119 0.32 -28.79 -6.45
N GLU A 120 -0.89 -29.24 -6.74
CA GLU A 120 -2.10 -28.69 -6.12
C GLU A 120 -2.63 -29.58 -5.00
N GLU A 121 -3.14 -28.92 -3.97
CA GLU A 121 -3.78 -29.55 -2.82
C GLU A 121 -5.06 -28.77 -2.48
N VAL A 122 -6.05 -29.49 -1.97
CA VAL A 122 -7.32 -28.93 -1.53
C VAL A 122 -7.38 -28.97 0.00
N VAL A 123 -7.68 -27.82 0.61
CA VAL A 123 -7.82 -27.65 2.06
C VAL A 123 -9.21 -27.11 2.38
N VAL A 124 -9.91 -27.74 3.34
CA VAL A 124 -11.24 -27.28 3.77
C VAL A 124 -11.13 -26.55 5.11
N VAL A 125 -11.70 -25.35 5.18
CA VAL A 125 -11.64 -24.49 6.37
C VAL A 125 -12.99 -23.81 6.64
N ASP A 126 -13.23 -23.41 7.89
CA ASP A 126 -14.48 -22.75 8.29
C ASP A 126 -14.48 -21.25 7.95
N ALA A 127 -13.31 -20.63 7.82
CA ALA A 127 -13.18 -19.20 7.49
C ALA A 127 -11.85 -18.90 6.80
N VAL A 128 -11.84 -17.82 6.01
CA VAL A 128 -10.68 -17.33 5.25
C VAL A 128 -10.40 -15.87 5.62
N VAL A 129 -9.15 -15.58 5.95
CA VAL A 129 -8.63 -14.19 6.10
C VAL A 129 -7.69 -13.89 4.96
N SER A 130 -8.08 -13.01 4.07
CA SER A 130 -7.20 -12.50 3.02
C SER A 130 -6.32 -11.38 3.58
N ALA A 131 -5.01 -11.60 3.62
CA ALA A 131 -3.98 -10.66 4.04
C ALA A 131 -2.95 -10.41 2.93
N VAL A 132 -3.38 -10.51 1.67
CA VAL A 132 -2.51 -10.43 0.46
C VAL A 132 -1.98 -9.04 0.19
N GLY A 133 -2.56 -7.99 0.80
CA GLY A 133 -2.21 -6.59 0.57
C GLY A 133 -2.71 -6.04 -0.78
N GLN A 134 -2.67 -4.72 -0.93
CA GLN A 134 -3.10 -4.02 -2.16
C GLN A 134 -1.92 -3.74 -3.12
N LEU A 135 -0.70 -3.54 -2.58
CA LEU A 135 0.50 -3.19 -3.35
C LEU A 135 1.38 -4.42 -3.55
N ASN A 136 0.81 -5.47 -4.13
CA ASN A 136 1.47 -6.78 -4.28
C ASN A 136 1.72 -7.18 -5.75
N ARG A 137 1.07 -6.50 -6.71
CA ARG A 137 1.20 -6.80 -8.14
C ARG A 137 1.69 -5.60 -8.91
N PRO A 138 2.87 -5.68 -9.56
CA PRO A 138 3.40 -4.64 -10.42
C PRO A 138 2.40 -4.20 -11.49
N ASN A 139 2.25 -2.89 -11.67
CA ASN A 139 1.51 -2.33 -12.79
C ASN A 139 2.47 -2.13 -13.98
N LEU A 140 2.55 -3.12 -14.86
CA LEU A 140 3.35 -3.01 -16.07
C LEU A 140 2.59 -2.24 -17.15
N PRO A 141 3.24 -1.31 -17.88
CA PRO A 141 2.58 -0.47 -18.88
C PRO A 141 2.36 -1.22 -20.21
N THR A 142 1.64 -2.34 -20.16
CA THR A 142 1.40 -3.24 -21.31
C THR A 142 0.62 -2.59 -22.44
N SER A 143 -0.05 -1.46 -22.18
CA SER A 143 -0.74 -0.65 -23.18
C SER A 143 0.20 0.17 -24.08
N ILE A 144 1.47 0.34 -23.70
CA ILE A 144 2.44 1.02 -24.55
C ILE A 144 2.79 0.13 -25.75
N PRO A 145 2.63 0.62 -27.00
CA PRO A 145 3.00 -0.14 -28.18
C PRO A 145 4.45 -0.63 -28.13
N GLY A 146 4.68 -1.89 -28.44
CA GLY A 146 6.02 -2.49 -28.37
C GLY A 146 6.49 -2.88 -26.96
N PHE A 147 5.61 -2.81 -25.94
CA PHE A 147 5.95 -3.36 -24.62
C PHE A 147 6.43 -4.81 -24.76
N GLY A 148 7.59 -5.12 -24.15
CA GLY A 148 8.24 -6.43 -24.24
C GLY A 148 9.13 -6.63 -25.48
N SER A 149 9.25 -5.65 -26.39
CA SER A 149 10.16 -5.72 -27.54
C SER A 149 11.59 -5.26 -27.24
N PHE A 150 11.82 -4.60 -26.11
CA PHE A 150 13.14 -4.15 -25.70
C PHE A 150 14.09 -5.33 -25.48
N GLU A 151 15.28 -5.28 -26.10
CA GLU A 151 16.25 -6.39 -26.07
C GLU A 151 17.16 -6.35 -24.84
N GLY A 152 17.25 -5.21 -24.15
CA GLY A 152 18.01 -5.06 -22.91
C GLY A 152 17.21 -5.50 -21.67
N PRO A 153 17.84 -5.47 -20.47
CA PRO A 153 17.16 -5.70 -19.20
C PRO A 153 16.02 -4.69 -18.98
N ALA A 154 14.82 -5.20 -18.65
CA ALA A 154 13.67 -4.39 -18.34
C ALA A 154 12.89 -5.00 -17.17
N PHE A 155 12.81 -4.30 -16.06
CA PHE A 155 12.19 -4.84 -14.84
C PHE A 155 11.41 -3.77 -14.06
N HIS A 156 10.46 -4.24 -13.27
CA HIS A 156 9.71 -3.38 -12.35
C HIS A 156 10.44 -3.22 -11.02
N SER A 157 10.35 -2.05 -10.38
CA SER A 157 11.00 -1.76 -9.10
C SER A 157 10.70 -2.81 -8.01
N ALA A 158 9.48 -3.34 -7.96
CA ALA A 158 9.11 -4.41 -7.03
C ALA A 158 9.63 -5.81 -7.42
N ARG A 159 10.34 -5.94 -8.50
CA ARG A 159 11.01 -7.14 -8.99
C ARG A 159 12.40 -6.73 -9.46
N TRP A 160 13.13 -6.10 -8.56
CA TRP A 160 14.45 -5.56 -8.87
C TRP A 160 15.40 -6.66 -9.31
N ASP A 161 16.02 -6.46 -10.47
CA ASP A 161 17.03 -7.37 -10.99
C ASP A 161 18.41 -7.00 -10.42
N HIS A 162 18.86 -7.74 -9.41
CA HIS A 162 20.12 -7.52 -8.73
C HIS A 162 21.34 -7.96 -9.57
N ASP A 163 21.15 -8.75 -10.61
CA ASP A 163 22.21 -9.23 -11.48
C ASP A 163 22.53 -8.22 -12.60
N THR A 164 21.65 -7.27 -12.86
CA THR A 164 21.87 -6.20 -13.84
C THR A 164 22.79 -5.10 -13.28
N ASP A 165 24.02 -5.03 -13.81
CA ASP A 165 24.97 -3.94 -13.51
C ASP A 165 24.54 -2.65 -14.24
N LEU A 166 24.25 -1.61 -13.48
CA LEU A 166 23.85 -0.27 -13.99
C LEU A 166 25.05 0.66 -14.21
N THR A 167 26.27 0.27 -13.84
CA THR A 167 27.44 1.14 -13.88
C THR A 167 27.75 1.61 -15.31
N GLY A 168 27.75 2.92 -15.51
CA GLY A 168 28.02 3.55 -16.80
C GLY A 168 26.94 3.36 -17.88
N LYS A 169 25.81 2.74 -17.54
CA LYS A 169 24.69 2.46 -18.46
C LYS A 169 23.80 3.68 -18.69
N ARG A 170 23.14 3.71 -19.82
CA ARG A 170 22.01 4.61 -20.10
C ARG A 170 20.73 3.94 -19.57
N VAL A 171 20.17 4.51 -18.51
CA VAL A 171 19.04 3.93 -17.79
C VAL A 171 17.80 4.79 -17.95
N ALA A 172 16.71 4.22 -18.45
CA ALA A 172 15.40 4.84 -18.44
C ALA A 172 14.61 4.42 -17.21
N VAL A 173 14.05 5.39 -16.49
CA VAL A 173 13.11 5.19 -15.39
C VAL A 173 11.75 5.71 -15.81
N ILE A 174 10.74 4.83 -15.85
CA ILE A 174 9.37 5.20 -16.20
C ILE A 174 8.55 5.37 -14.91
N GLY A 175 8.22 6.63 -14.58
CA GLY A 175 7.47 7.01 -13.39
C GLY A 175 8.30 7.66 -12.29
N THR A 176 7.65 8.53 -11.51
CA THR A 176 8.23 9.38 -10.45
C THR A 176 7.49 9.20 -9.12
N GLY A 177 6.91 8.03 -8.88
CA GLY A 177 6.23 7.69 -7.62
C GLY A 177 7.21 7.40 -6.48
N ALA A 178 6.66 7.00 -5.32
CA ALA A 178 7.43 6.80 -4.09
C ALA A 178 8.65 5.87 -4.26
N SER A 179 8.53 4.78 -5.01
CA SER A 179 9.67 3.89 -5.27
C SER A 179 10.76 4.58 -6.09
N ALA A 180 10.38 5.30 -7.17
CA ALA A 180 11.35 6.01 -8.01
C ALA A 180 12.09 7.08 -7.21
N MET A 181 11.40 7.84 -6.35
CA MET A 181 12.03 8.83 -5.48
C MET A 181 13.00 8.24 -4.46
N GLN A 182 12.94 6.94 -4.20
CA GLN A 182 13.89 6.24 -3.35
C GLN A 182 15.08 5.66 -4.12
N PHE A 183 14.84 4.96 -5.25
CA PHE A 183 15.94 4.30 -5.95
C PHE A 183 16.68 5.21 -6.93
N VAL A 184 16.06 6.24 -7.50
CA VAL A 184 16.72 7.17 -8.43
C VAL A 184 17.92 7.87 -7.78
N PRO A 185 17.84 8.41 -6.56
CA PRO A 185 19.02 8.97 -5.88
C PRO A 185 20.16 7.97 -5.67
N GLU A 186 19.84 6.69 -5.48
CA GLU A 186 20.83 5.64 -5.26
C GLU A 186 21.54 5.21 -6.55
N ILE A 187 20.82 5.20 -7.69
CA ILE A 187 21.40 4.79 -8.98
C ILE A 187 22.04 5.94 -9.75
N ALA A 188 21.58 7.18 -9.58
CA ALA A 188 22.08 8.35 -10.32
C ALA A 188 23.62 8.50 -10.27
N PRO A 189 24.31 8.24 -9.14
CA PRO A 189 25.78 8.37 -9.07
C PRO A 189 26.54 7.31 -9.88
N VAL A 190 25.93 6.18 -10.23
CA VAL A 190 26.62 5.06 -10.87
C VAL A 190 26.29 4.89 -12.34
N VAL A 191 25.14 5.39 -12.81
CA VAL A 191 24.72 5.30 -14.20
C VAL A 191 25.44 6.31 -15.08
N GLY A 192 25.64 5.98 -16.35
CA GLY A 192 26.25 6.90 -17.34
C GLY A 192 25.30 7.98 -17.77
N GLU A 193 24.03 7.65 -18.00
CA GLU A 193 22.93 8.59 -18.29
C GLU A 193 21.63 8.09 -17.64
N LEU A 194 20.90 9.01 -17.02
CA LEU A 194 19.61 8.75 -16.38
C LEU A 194 18.50 9.51 -17.11
N LEU A 195 17.55 8.78 -17.67
CA LEU A 195 16.37 9.35 -18.34
C LEU A 195 15.13 9.09 -17.48
N VAL A 196 14.57 10.14 -16.89
CA VAL A 196 13.38 10.03 -16.03
C VAL A 196 12.13 10.45 -16.81
N PHE A 197 11.30 9.49 -17.18
CA PHE A 197 10.01 9.73 -17.85
C PHE A 197 8.95 10.08 -16.82
N GLN A 198 8.54 11.34 -16.83
CA GLN A 198 7.57 11.90 -15.90
C GLN A 198 6.26 12.26 -16.62
N ARG A 199 5.15 11.73 -16.12
CA ARG A 199 3.80 12.13 -16.56
C ARG A 199 3.22 13.25 -15.69
N THR A 200 3.47 13.20 -14.41
CA THR A 200 2.97 14.16 -13.41
C THR A 200 3.94 14.18 -12.24
N PRO A 201 4.49 15.33 -11.84
CA PRO A 201 5.39 15.41 -10.71
C PRO A 201 4.67 15.11 -9.40
N PRO A 202 5.31 14.42 -8.44
CA PRO A 202 4.76 14.20 -7.10
C PRO A 202 4.93 15.44 -6.21
N TRP A 203 4.03 15.63 -5.24
CA TRP A 203 4.30 16.52 -4.12
C TRP A 203 5.42 15.95 -3.26
N MET A 204 6.45 16.76 -3.00
CA MET A 204 7.59 16.41 -2.15
C MET A 204 7.39 17.00 -0.75
N GLY A 205 7.30 16.14 0.26
CA GLY A 205 7.19 16.51 1.67
C GLY A 205 8.56 16.58 2.33
N PRO A 206 8.99 17.75 2.84
CA PRO A 206 10.29 17.88 3.49
C PRO A 206 10.39 16.95 4.71
N SER A 207 11.41 16.12 4.73
CA SER A 207 11.66 15.15 5.79
C SER A 207 13.16 15.06 6.04
N PRO A 208 13.75 16.07 6.71
CA PRO A 208 15.21 16.15 6.87
C PRO A 208 15.80 14.96 7.63
N ASP A 209 15.01 14.34 8.51
CA ASP A 209 15.37 13.16 9.30
C ASP A 209 15.11 11.81 8.58
N TYR A 210 14.75 11.84 7.28
CA TYR A 210 14.32 10.64 6.55
C TYR A 210 15.42 9.57 6.48
N HIS A 211 16.67 9.99 6.41
CA HIS A 211 17.83 9.12 6.35
C HIS A 211 18.59 9.02 7.68
N ASP A 212 18.17 9.77 8.70
CA ASP A 212 18.89 9.90 9.94
C ASP A 212 18.78 8.67 10.82
N ARG A 213 19.88 8.38 11.50
CA ARG A 213 19.93 7.37 12.56
C ARG A 213 19.24 7.90 13.82
N VAL A 214 18.59 7.01 14.54
CA VAL A 214 18.13 7.33 15.91
C VAL A 214 19.36 7.41 16.80
N SER A 215 19.54 8.54 17.50
CA SER A 215 20.71 8.72 18.38
C SER A 215 20.66 7.79 19.59
N ASP A 216 21.83 7.49 20.15
CA ASP A 216 21.95 6.63 21.34
C ASP A 216 21.21 7.22 22.56
N GLU A 217 21.20 8.58 22.68
CA GLU A 217 20.49 9.29 23.74
C GLU A 217 18.97 9.12 23.59
N LEU A 218 18.46 9.21 22.36
CA LEU A 218 17.02 9.03 22.12
C LEU A 218 16.60 7.58 22.33
N GLN A 219 17.43 6.61 21.92
CA GLN A 219 17.20 5.19 22.22
C GLN A 219 17.22 4.94 23.74
N TRP A 220 18.12 5.61 24.45
CA TRP A 220 18.18 5.54 25.91
C TRP A 220 16.90 6.08 26.56
N LEU A 221 16.39 7.23 26.08
CA LEU A 221 15.11 7.80 26.56
C LEU A 221 13.95 6.83 26.35
N TYR A 222 13.85 6.20 25.16
CA TYR A 222 12.80 5.22 24.89
C TYR A 222 12.83 4.00 25.80
N ARG A 223 14.03 3.57 26.22
CA ARG A 223 14.19 2.38 27.07
C ARG A 223 14.05 2.65 28.57
N HIS A 224 14.40 3.85 29.02
CA HIS A 224 14.59 4.10 30.46
C HIS A 224 13.65 5.14 31.06
N VAL A 225 13.06 6.02 30.22
CA VAL A 225 12.11 7.01 30.73
C VAL A 225 10.69 6.46 30.60
N PRO A 226 9.98 6.24 31.72
CA PRO A 226 8.62 5.70 31.70
C PRO A 226 7.70 6.49 30.77
N SER A 227 6.92 5.78 29.95
CA SER A 227 5.93 6.31 28.99
C SER A 227 6.48 7.27 27.92
N TYR A 228 7.79 7.44 27.81
CA TYR A 228 8.36 8.33 26.77
C TYR A 228 8.13 7.78 25.35
N ALA A 229 8.32 6.48 25.16
CA ALA A 229 8.10 5.83 23.86
C ALA A 229 6.63 5.85 23.45
N GLU A 230 5.72 5.56 24.39
CA GLU A 230 4.28 5.59 24.17
C GLU A 230 3.79 7.02 23.85
N TRP A 231 4.30 8.02 24.58
CA TRP A 231 3.99 9.42 24.30
C TRP A 231 4.50 9.85 22.92
N ASN A 232 5.74 9.49 22.57
CA ASN A 232 6.28 9.77 21.25
C ASN A 232 5.44 9.12 20.14
N ARG A 233 5.06 7.83 20.32
CA ARG A 233 4.18 7.12 19.39
C ARG A 233 2.83 7.82 19.25
N PHE A 234 2.22 8.24 20.35
CA PHE A 234 0.96 8.99 20.32
C PHE A 234 1.11 10.31 19.55
N CYS A 235 2.18 11.07 19.78
CA CYS A 235 2.43 12.33 19.07
C CYS A 235 2.62 12.11 17.55
N ILE A 236 3.31 11.04 17.17
CA ILE A 236 3.47 10.66 15.75
C ILE A 236 2.10 10.28 15.17
N PHE A 237 1.37 9.39 15.83
CA PHE A 237 0.04 8.93 15.41
C PHE A 237 -0.92 10.11 15.24
N TRP A 238 -0.99 11.03 16.20
CA TRP A 238 -1.85 12.20 16.13
C TRP A 238 -1.48 13.14 14.96
N ARG A 239 -0.20 13.48 14.84
CA ARG A 239 0.27 14.42 13.80
C ARG A 239 0.13 13.87 12.39
N LEU A 240 0.34 12.57 12.19
CA LEU A 240 0.24 11.90 10.89
C LEU A 240 -1.16 11.28 10.66
N GLY A 241 -2.11 11.51 11.53
CA GLY A 241 -3.44 10.96 11.50
C GLY A 241 -4.51 12.03 11.59
N ASP A 242 -5.38 11.89 12.58
CA ASP A 242 -6.58 12.69 12.75
C ASP A 242 -6.29 14.20 12.87
N GLY A 243 -5.14 14.60 13.43
CA GLY A 243 -4.70 15.99 13.49
C GLY A 243 -4.40 16.66 12.14
N SER A 244 -4.26 15.88 11.07
CA SER A 244 -3.93 16.38 9.73
C SER A 244 -5.08 16.30 8.72
N ILE A 245 -6.22 15.71 9.09
CA ILE A 245 -7.34 15.44 8.16
C ILE A 245 -7.91 16.72 7.55
N ALA A 246 -7.94 17.82 8.30
CA ALA A 246 -8.39 19.12 7.81
C ALA A 246 -7.56 19.66 6.63
N GLY A 247 -6.29 19.24 6.54
CA GLY A 247 -5.39 19.62 5.44
C GLY A 247 -5.75 19.03 4.07
N VAL A 248 -6.66 18.07 4.03
CA VAL A 248 -7.10 17.38 2.80
C VAL A 248 -8.62 17.40 2.61
N THR A 249 -9.35 18.03 3.52
CA THR A 249 -10.81 18.18 3.44
C THR A 249 -11.18 19.35 2.53
N VAL A 250 -12.16 19.12 1.65
CA VAL A 250 -12.69 20.13 0.73
C VAL A 250 -13.56 21.13 1.49
N ASP A 251 -13.29 22.41 1.27
CA ASP A 251 -14.19 23.51 1.60
C ASP A 251 -15.00 23.86 0.32
N PRO A 252 -16.32 23.65 0.29
CA PRO A 252 -17.10 23.87 -0.92
C PRO A 252 -17.17 25.33 -1.36
N ASP A 253 -16.86 26.27 -0.47
CA ASP A 253 -16.85 27.70 -0.76
C ASP A 253 -15.44 28.21 -1.18
N TRP A 254 -14.44 27.32 -1.24
CA TRP A 254 -13.08 27.65 -1.59
C TRP A 254 -12.84 27.67 -3.11
N ASP A 255 -12.35 28.80 -3.62
CA ASP A 255 -11.88 28.90 -5.01
C ASP A 255 -10.34 28.85 -5.04
N GLY A 256 -9.81 27.65 -5.22
CA GLY A 256 -8.37 27.38 -5.34
C GLY A 256 -7.90 27.12 -6.76
N GLY A 257 -8.72 27.40 -7.78
CA GLY A 257 -8.36 27.18 -9.19
C GLY A 257 -8.05 25.73 -9.55
N GLY A 258 -8.49 24.75 -8.72
CA GLY A 258 -8.21 23.32 -8.89
C GLY A 258 -6.85 22.87 -8.32
N GLU A 259 -6.03 23.76 -7.80
CA GLU A 259 -4.71 23.42 -7.23
C GLU A 259 -4.73 23.27 -5.70
N SER A 260 -5.83 23.69 -5.06
CA SER A 260 -6.09 23.47 -3.63
C SER A 260 -7.59 23.30 -3.40
N VAL A 261 -7.97 22.72 -2.26
CA VAL A 261 -9.38 22.36 -1.94
C VAL A 261 -9.90 23.09 -0.70
N SER A 262 -9.07 23.84 0.01
CA SER A 262 -9.43 24.67 1.17
C SER A 262 -8.28 25.60 1.51
N ALA A 263 -8.53 26.61 2.38
CA ALA A 263 -7.48 27.51 2.86
C ALA A 263 -6.34 26.76 3.57
N ILE A 264 -6.66 25.71 4.34
CA ILE A 264 -5.64 24.87 5.02
C ILE A 264 -4.85 24.06 3.98
N ASN A 265 -5.52 23.51 2.97
CA ASN A 265 -4.88 22.79 1.88
C ASN A 265 -3.98 23.71 1.05
N ASP A 266 -4.40 24.97 0.80
CA ASP A 266 -3.55 25.95 0.11
C ASP A 266 -2.34 26.34 0.97
N PHE A 267 -2.48 26.50 2.26
CA PHE A 267 -1.34 26.70 3.15
C PHE A 267 -0.34 25.54 3.06
N LEU A 268 -0.83 24.30 3.09
CA LEU A 268 0.02 23.11 2.86
C LEU A 268 0.68 23.15 1.49
N ARG A 269 -0.06 23.53 0.44
CA ARG A 269 0.45 23.70 -0.91
C ARG A 269 1.60 24.71 -0.94
N GLN A 270 1.43 25.87 -0.33
CA GLN A 270 2.46 26.90 -0.29
C GLN A 270 3.74 26.42 0.43
N MET A 271 3.59 25.68 1.52
CA MET A 271 4.74 25.08 2.23
C MET A 271 5.50 24.09 1.34
N LEU A 272 4.78 23.22 0.64
CA LEU A 272 5.39 22.21 -0.25
C LEU A 272 6.03 22.89 -1.48
N LEU A 273 5.39 23.92 -2.05
CA LEU A 273 5.97 24.72 -3.14
C LEU A 273 7.24 25.45 -2.69
N GLY A 274 7.24 26.02 -1.48
CA GLY A 274 8.43 26.63 -0.91
C GLY A 274 9.61 25.68 -0.84
N TYR A 275 9.35 24.43 -0.42
CA TYR A 275 10.36 23.38 -0.40
C TYR A 275 10.86 23.04 -1.82
N ILE A 276 9.97 22.80 -2.78
CA ILE A 276 10.32 22.48 -4.17
C ILE A 276 11.14 23.62 -4.78
N THR A 277 10.70 24.87 -4.57
CA THR A 277 11.41 26.07 -5.07
C THR A 277 12.83 26.15 -4.52
N GLU A 278 13.02 25.88 -3.22
CA GLU A 278 14.36 25.88 -2.63
C GLU A 278 15.24 24.77 -3.20
N GLN A 279 14.68 23.57 -3.43
CA GLN A 279 15.42 22.45 -4.00
C GLN A 279 15.91 22.73 -5.44
N PHE A 280 15.12 23.45 -6.26
CA PHE A 280 15.41 23.68 -7.67
C PHE A 280 15.68 25.14 -8.02
N ARG A 281 15.99 26.03 -7.04
CA ARG A 281 16.19 27.48 -7.25
C ARG A 281 17.23 27.81 -8.31
N ASP A 282 18.23 26.98 -8.52
CA ASP A 282 19.34 27.10 -9.47
C ASP A 282 19.05 26.45 -10.84
N ARG A 283 17.90 25.78 -10.99
CA ARG A 283 17.47 25.05 -12.19
C ARG A 283 15.99 25.35 -12.49
N PRO A 284 15.69 26.53 -13.09
CA PRO A 284 14.30 26.93 -13.40
C PRO A 284 13.54 25.94 -14.29
N ASP A 285 14.25 25.24 -15.18
CA ASP A 285 13.72 24.20 -16.05
C ASP A 285 13.20 23.00 -15.24
N LEU A 286 13.98 22.54 -14.26
CA LEU A 286 13.56 21.46 -13.35
C LEU A 286 12.50 21.94 -12.36
N LEU A 287 12.53 23.19 -11.93
CA LEU A 287 11.50 23.75 -11.06
C LEU A 287 10.13 23.69 -11.75
N GLU A 288 10.06 24.10 -13.01
CA GLU A 288 8.83 24.02 -13.81
C GLU A 288 8.36 22.57 -13.96
N ALA A 289 9.27 21.67 -14.39
CA ALA A 289 8.96 20.25 -14.58
C ALA A 289 8.54 19.54 -13.29
N CYS A 290 9.11 19.89 -12.13
CA CYS A 290 8.85 19.23 -10.84
C CYS A 290 7.78 19.92 -9.99
N THR A 291 7.10 20.98 -10.49
CA THR A 291 6.02 21.64 -9.77
C THR A 291 4.67 20.96 -10.04
N PRO A 292 3.99 20.41 -9.02
CA PRO A 292 2.67 19.84 -9.20
C PRO A 292 1.56 20.89 -9.36
N HIS A 293 0.59 20.61 -10.24
CA HIS A 293 -0.58 21.45 -10.52
C HIS A 293 -1.89 20.74 -10.12
N TYR A 294 -1.92 20.17 -8.92
CA TYR A 294 -3.09 19.51 -8.35
C TYR A 294 -3.06 19.62 -6.81
N PRO A 295 -4.20 19.45 -6.11
CA PRO A 295 -4.25 19.63 -4.66
C PRO A 295 -3.32 18.67 -3.90
N PRO A 296 -2.58 19.14 -2.87
CA PRO A 296 -1.90 18.25 -1.94
C PRO A 296 -2.83 17.18 -1.36
N GLY A 297 -2.35 15.94 -1.31
CA GLY A 297 -3.15 14.79 -0.87
C GLY A 297 -3.99 14.14 -1.96
N ALA A 298 -4.21 14.77 -3.12
CA ALA A 298 -4.89 14.13 -4.26
C ALA A 298 -4.11 12.93 -4.81
N LYS A 299 -2.79 12.94 -4.62
CA LYS A 299 -1.87 11.81 -4.78
C LYS A 299 -0.98 11.74 -3.55
N ARG A 300 -0.25 10.64 -3.39
CA ARG A 300 0.71 10.48 -2.29
C ARG A 300 1.71 11.65 -2.26
N ILE A 301 1.80 12.33 -1.13
CA ILE A 301 2.91 13.25 -0.86
C ILE A 301 4.11 12.38 -0.49
N VAL A 302 5.18 12.45 -1.27
CA VAL A 302 6.35 11.60 -1.09
C VAL A 302 7.37 12.31 -0.21
N ARG A 303 7.95 11.59 0.75
CA ARG A 303 9.00 12.14 1.61
C ARG A 303 10.28 12.36 0.82
N ASP A 304 10.91 13.50 1.05
CA ASP A 304 12.19 13.84 0.44
C ASP A 304 13.10 14.56 1.45
N ALA A 305 14.39 14.25 1.38
CA ALA A 305 15.47 14.89 2.14
C ALA A 305 16.48 15.58 1.20
N GLY A 306 16.04 15.95 0.00
CA GLY A 306 16.87 16.61 -1.02
C GLY A 306 17.54 15.67 -2.02
N GLY A 307 17.43 14.36 -1.80
CA GLY A 307 18.05 13.34 -2.68
C GLY A 307 17.51 13.33 -4.09
N TRP A 308 16.20 13.51 -4.25
CA TRP A 308 15.55 13.58 -5.55
C TRP A 308 16.08 14.74 -6.39
N ALA A 309 16.07 15.95 -5.84
CA ALA A 309 16.56 17.13 -6.55
C ALA A 309 18.06 17.03 -6.86
N ALA A 310 18.86 16.48 -5.94
CA ALA A 310 20.29 16.26 -6.18
C ALA A 310 20.52 15.30 -7.36
N ALA A 311 19.76 14.21 -7.45
CA ALA A 311 19.84 13.25 -8.56
C ALA A 311 19.46 13.89 -9.91
N LEU A 312 18.35 14.64 -9.95
CA LEU A 312 17.87 15.27 -11.19
C LEU A 312 18.74 16.43 -11.67
N LYS A 313 19.48 17.09 -10.77
CA LYS A 313 20.43 18.16 -11.12
C LYS A 313 21.78 17.63 -11.57
N GLY A 314 22.03 16.34 -11.51
CA GLY A 314 23.23 15.72 -12.03
C GLY A 314 23.41 15.96 -13.52
N ASP A 315 24.67 16.15 -13.96
CA ASP A 315 25.00 16.38 -15.38
C ASP A 315 24.60 15.19 -16.29
N ASN A 316 24.42 14.01 -15.69
CA ASN A 316 24.03 12.78 -16.37
C ASN A 316 22.52 12.53 -16.33
N ALA A 317 21.70 13.43 -15.75
CA ALA A 317 20.26 13.22 -15.61
C ALA A 317 19.45 14.14 -16.53
N ARG A 318 18.40 13.58 -17.13
CA ARG A 318 17.39 14.32 -17.92
C ARG A 318 15.99 13.92 -17.48
N VAL A 319 15.15 14.93 -17.24
CA VAL A 319 13.72 14.73 -17.00
C VAL A 319 12.98 14.91 -18.31
N LEU A 320 12.22 13.90 -18.71
CA LEU A 320 11.36 13.89 -19.90
C LEU A 320 9.93 14.11 -19.41
N ASP A 321 9.62 15.38 -19.08
CA ASP A 321 8.33 15.77 -18.53
C ASP A 321 7.31 16.02 -19.64
N GLY A 322 6.07 15.51 -19.42
CA GLY A 322 4.93 15.72 -20.33
C GLY A 322 5.10 15.16 -21.75
N THR A 323 6.28 14.63 -22.10
CA THR A 323 6.57 14.18 -23.45
C THR A 323 5.77 12.92 -23.84
N GLY A 324 5.28 12.15 -22.86
CA GLY A 324 4.61 10.87 -23.10
C GLY A 324 5.51 9.81 -23.73
N ILE A 325 5.08 8.57 -23.70
CA ILE A 325 5.76 7.46 -24.36
C ILE A 325 4.86 6.96 -25.49
N ARG A 326 5.37 7.04 -26.73
CA ARG A 326 4.66 6.57 -27.93
C ARG A 326 4.84 5.08 -28.15
N ALA A 327 6.04 4.56 -27.93
CA ALA A 327 6.37 3.14 -28.11
C ALA A 327 7.64 2.74 -27.35
N ILE A 328 7.78 1.45 -27.12
CA ILE A 328 9.04 0.81 -26.73
C ILE A 328 9.58 0.08 -27.96
N THR A 329 10.87 0.18 -28.22
CA THR A 329 11.58 -0.45 -29.34
C THR A 329 12.60 -1.46 -28.82
N PRO A 330 13.20 -2.29 -29.71
CA PRO A 330 14.31 -3.15 -29.31
C PRO A 330 15.48 -2.41 -28.65
N ARG A 331 15.68 -1.11 -28.93
CA ARG A 331 16.84 -0.32 -28.47
C ARG A 331 16.51 0.77 -27.46
N GLY A 332 15.21 1.05 -27.18
CA GLY A 332 14.89 2.13 -26.29
C GLY A 332 13.42 2.52 -26.27
N ILE A 333 13.18 3.82 -26.09
CA ILE A 333 11.84 4.40 -25.91
C ILE A 333 11.62 5.52 -26.92
N VAL A 334 10.52 5.48 -27.64
CA VAL A 334 10.09 6.57 -28.53
C VAL A 334 9.14 7.48 -27.77
N THR A 335 9.50 8.74 -27.67
CA THR A 335 8.69 9.80 -27.09
C THR A 335 7.55 10.24 -28.01
N ALA A 336 6.57 10.98 -27.50
CA ALA A 336 5.39 11.38 -28.29
C ALA A 336 5.74 12.27 -29.50
N ASP A 337 6.84 13.04 -29.45
CA ASP A 337 7.36 13.83 -30.56
C ASP A 337 8.08 13.02 -31.62
N GLY A 338 8.27 11.72 -31.37
CA GLY A 338 8.90 10.79 -32.32
C GLY A 338 10.41 10.61 -32.13
N THR A 339 11.02 11.25 -31.12
CA THR A 339 12.42 11.05 -30.78
C THR A 339 12.62 9.66 -30.18
N GLU A 340 13.58 8.89 -30.65
CA GLU A 340 13.99 7.62 -30.04
C GLU A 340 15.13 7.86 -29.06
N GLU A 341 14.88 7.57 -27.79
CA GLU A 341 15.88 7.56 -26.72
C GLU A 341 16.44 6.14 -26.60
N GLU A 342 17.65 5.94 -27.12
CA GLU A 342 18.34 4.66 -26.95
C GLU A 342 18.81 4.50 -25.51
N VAL A 343 18.55 3.32 -24.93
CA VAL A 343 18.93 3.01 -23.53
C VAL A 343 19.45 1.57 -23.41
N ASP A 344 20.20 1.31 -22.34
CA ASP A 344 20.70 -0.04 -22.04
C ASP A 344 19.77 -0.80 -21.09
N VAL A 345 19.00 -0.08 -20.25
CA VAL A 345 18.13 -0.65 -19.21
C VAL A 345 16.85 0.16 -19.08
N ILE A 346 15.71 -0.51 -18.89
CA ILE A 346 14.44 0.13 -18.54
C ILE A 346 13.98 -0.31 -17.15
N ILE A 347 13.75 0.64 -16.23
CA ILE A 347 13.21 0.39 -14.90
C ILE A 347 11.79 0.96 -14.83
N TYR A 348 10.81 0.09 -14.57
CA TYR A 348 9.41 0.49 -14.41
C TYR A 348 9.13 0.89 -12.96
N GLY A 349 9.06 2.19 -12.68
CA GLY A 349 8.57 2.79 -11.44
C GLY A 349 7.07 3.10 -11.50
N THR A 350 6.30 2.24 -12.16
CA THR A 350 4.90 2.48 -12.59
C THR A 350 3.84 2.10 -11.53
N GLY A 351 4.29 1.66 -10.34
CA GLY A 351 3.42 1.36 -9.20
C GLY A 351 2.72 -0.01 -9.33
N PHE A 352 1.54 -0.13 -8.73
CA PHE A 352 0.85 -1.40 -8.56
C PHE A 352 -0.58 -1.34 -9.08
N THR A 353 -1.17 -2.51 -9.39
CA THR A 353 -2.58 -2.67 -9.77
C THR A 353 -3.46 -2.73 -8.52
N ALA A 354 -3.40 -1.68 -7.70
CA ALA A 354 -3.96 -1.66 -6.34
C ALA A 354 -5.48 -1.89 -6.28
N SER A 355 -6.23 -1.44 -7.30
CA SER A 355 -7.69 -1.60 -7.35
C SER A 355 -8.16 -3.02 -7.72
N ASN A 356 -7.25 -3.89 -8.16
CA ASN A 356 -7.57 -5.28 -8.52
C ASN A 356 -7.43 -6.18 -7.28
N PHE A 357 -8.30 -5.94 -6.29
CA PHE A 357 -8.28 -6.69 -5.03
C PHE A 357 -8.42 -8.20 -5.27
N LEU A 358 -7.63 -8.99 -4.54
CA LEU A 358 -7.60 -10.45 -4.53
C LEU A 358 -7.26 -11.13 -5.87
N THR A 359 -7.04 -10.38 -6.94
CA THR A 359 -6.62 -10.94 -8.24
C THR A 359 -5.19 -11.51 -8.16
N PRO A 360 -4.92 -12.67 -8.81
CA PRO A 360 -5.76 -13.44 -9.70
C PRO A 360 -6.49 -14.61 -9.01
N MET A 361 -6.54 -14.66 -7.69
CA MET A 361 -7.21 -15.72 -6.95
C MET A 361 -8.69 -15.75 -7.33
N THR A 362 -9.21 -16.88 -7.74
CA THR A 362 -10.65 -17.09 -7.94
C THR A 362 -11.33 -17.20 -6.58
N VAL A 363 -12.38 -16.44 -6.35
CA VAL A 363 -13.16 -16.48 -5.10
C VAL A 363 -14.64 -16.63 -5.45
N LYS A 364 -15.25 -17.74 -5.02
CA LYS A 364 -16.67 -18.00 -5.26
C LYS A 364 -17.42 -18.12 -3.93
N GLY A 365 -18.39 -17.24 -3.74
CA GLY A 365 -19.27 -17.18 -2.59
C GLY A 365 -20.52 -18.04 -2.72
N ARG A 366 -21.58 -17.63 -2.05
CA ARG A 366 -22.90 -18.29 -2.03
C ARG A 366 -23.46 -18.44 -3.45
N GLU A 367 -24.11 -19.57 -3.69
CA GLU A 367 -24.70 -19.89 -4.98
C GLU A 367 -23.72 -19.78 -6.17
N GLY A 368 -22.41 -19.89 -5.88
CA GLY A 368 -21.34 -19.79 -6.88
C GLY A 368 -21.05 -18.37 -7.37
N LEU A 369 -21.49 -17.33 -6.66
CA LEU A 369 -21.24 -15.93 -6.98
C LEU A 369 -19.73 -15.67 -7.06
N ASP A 370 -19.23 -15.27 -8.24
CA ASP A 370 -17.83 -14.90 -8.40
C ASP A 370 -17.58 -13.48 -7.85
N LEU A 371 -16.53 -13.32 -7.03
CA LEU A 371 -16.23 -12.06 -6.35
C LEU A 371 -15.83 -10.95 -7.33
N HIS A 372 -15.07 -11.29 -8.36
CA HIS A 372 -14.61 -10.30 -9.34
C HIS A 372 -15.74 -9.85 -10.24
N ASP A 373 -16.64 -10.76 -10.62
CA ASP A 373 -17.87 -10.42 -11.35
C ASP A 373 -18.81 -9.57 -10.49
N HIS A 374 -18.93 -9.92 -9.19
CA HIS A 374 -19.73 -9.15 -8.23
C HIS A 374 -19.22 -7.72 -8.06
N TRP A 375 -17.90 -7.54 -7.97
CA TRP A 375 -17.28 -6.23 -7.88
C TRP A 375 -17.22 -5.46 -9.22
N ALA A 376 -17.18 -6.16 -10.34
CA ALA A 376 -17.14 -5.57 -11.69
C ALA A 376 -16.10 -4.42 -11.83
N GLY A 377 -14.91 -4.59 -11.25
CA GLY A 377 -13.87 -3.56 -11.22
C GLY A 377 -14.05 -2.46 -10.16
N ASP A 378 -15.13 -2.51 -9.37
CA ASP A 378 -15.45 -1.54 -8.30
C ASP A 378 -15.53 -2.22 -6.92
N ALA A 379 -14.42 -2.70 -6.44
CA ALA A 379 -14.34 -3.43 -5.18
C ALA A 379 -14.89 -2.62 -3.99
N ARG A 380 -15.80 -3.24 -3.24
CA ARG A 380 -16.47 -2.68 -2.05
C ARG A 380 -16.51 -3.71 -0.94
N ALA A 381 -16.38 -3.25 0.32
CA ALA A 381 -16.52 -4.10 1.48
C ALA A 381 -17.03 -3.30 2.69
N TYR A 382 -17.81 -3.92 3.56
CA TYR A 382 -18.22 -3.30 4.82
C TYR A 382 -17.03 -3.21 5.76
N LEU A 383 -16.67 -2.00 6.19
CA LEU A 383 -15.48 -1.67 6.99
C LEU A 383 -14.14 -2.12 6.33
N GLY A 384 -14.17 -2.41 5.02
CA GLY A 384 -13.02 -3.00 4.34
C GLY A 384 -12.75 -4.46 4.72
N VAL A 385 -13.67 -5.13 5.41
CA VAL A 385 -13.49 -6.46 6.00
C VAL A 385 -14.41 -7.51 5.41
N THR A 386 -15.71 -7.25 5.25
CA THR A 386 -16.69 -8.25 4.82
C THR A 386 -17.43 -7.84 3.55
N VAL A 387 -17.81 -8.83 2.73
CA VAL A 387 -18.51 -8.66 1.45
C VAL A 387 -19.78 -9.51 1.45
N PRO A 388 -20.96 -8.97 1.09
CA PRO A 388 -22.20 -9.74 1.07
C PRO A 388 -22.14 -10.93 0.10
N GLY A 389 -22.68 -12.07 0.53
CA GLY A 389 -22.64 -13.30 -0.25
C GLY A 389 -21.34 -14.08 -0.15
N PHE A 390 -20.39 -13.63 0.70
CA PHE A 390 -19.13 -14.33 0.97
C PHE A 390 -18.96 -14.59 2.47
N PRO A 391 -19.74 -15.52 3.03
CA PRO A 391 -19.74 -15.77 4.47
C PRO A 391 -18.35 -16.17 4.96
N ASN A 392 -17.94 -15.68 6.14
CA ASN A 392 -16.64 -16.00 6.74
C ASN A 392 -15.42 -15.71 5.85
N LEU A 393 -15.56 -14.91 4.79
CA LEU A 393 -14.44 -14.32 4.05
C LEU A 393 -14.16 -12.93 4.62
N PHE A 394 -12.95 -12.76 5.11
CA PHE A 394 -12.51 -11.51 5.72
C PHE A 394 -11.32 -10.91 4.98
N CYS A 395 -11.38 -9.61 4.69
CA CYS A 395 -10.27 -8.88 4.08
C CYS A 395 -9.52 -8.07 5.14
N LEU A 396 -8.20 -8.15 5.14
CA LEU A 396 -7.32 -7.20 5.82
C LEU A 396 -6.65 -6.31 4.78
N TYR A 397 -6.64 -5.03 5.03
CA TYR A 397 -6.26 -4.03 4.05
C TYR A 397 -7.13 -4.15 2.79
N GLY A 398 -8.43 -4.34 2.99
CA GLY A 398 -9.43 -4.43 1.92
C GLY A 398 -9.84 -3.07 1.37
N PRO A 399 -10.89 -3.02 0.52
CA PRO A 399 -11.38 -1.78 -0.09
C PRO A 399 -11.61 -0.66 0.93
N ASN A 400 -11.21 0.56 0.57
CA ASN A 400 -11.37 1.78 1.38
C ASN A 400 -10.73 1.72 2.78
N THR A 401 -9.60 1.04 2.93
CA THR A 401 -8.80 1.02 4.18
C THR A 401 -7.37 1.52 4.00
N ASN A 402 -7.03 2.07 2.83
CA ASN A 402 -5.74 2.69 2.61
C ASN A 402 -5.68 4.08 3.28
N ILE A 403 -4.47 4.45 3.68
CA ILE A 403 -4.16 5.72 4.32
C ILE A 403 -3.46 6.67 3.35
N VAL A 404 -3.86 7.95 3.34
CA VAL A 404 -3.17 9.02 2.59
C VAL A 404 -2.26 9.82 3.51
N ILE A 405 -2.83 10.32 4.60
CA ILE A 405 -2.15 11.14 5.62
C ILE A 405 -2.36 10.61 7.04
N ASN A 406 -3.22 9.62 7.22
CA ASN A 406 -3.81 9.27 8.51
C ASN A 406 -3.29 7.93 9.04
N GLY A 407 -2.05 7.87 9.49
CA GLY A 407 -1.57 6.81 10.34
C GLY A 407 -0.82 5.67 9.66
N SER A 408 -1.02 4.46 10.13
CA SER A 408 -0.29 3.26 9.70
C SER A 408 -1.26 2.15 9.30
N ILE A 409 -0.93 1.43 8.23
CA ILE A 409 -1.67 0.24 7.80
C ILE A 409 -1.70 -0.85 8.88
N ILE A 410 -0.68 -0.90 9.74
CA ILE A 410 -0.63 -1.84 10.86
C ILE A 410 -1.79 -1.60 11.83
N TYR A 411 -2.14 -0.34 12.08
CA TYR A 411 -3.29 0.03 12.90
C TYR A 411 -4.60 -0.51 12.32
N PHE A 412 -4.81 -0.36 11.01
CA PHE A 412 -5.98 -0.91 10.32
C PHE A 412 -6.03 -2.44 10.41
N SER A 413 -4.90 -3.10 10.25
CA SER A 413 -4.80 -4.56 10.37
C SER A 413 -5.13 -5.03 11.79
N GLU A 414 -4.62 -4.37 12.83
CA GLU A 414 -4.94 -4.71 14.22
C GLU A 414 -6.43 -4.51 14.54
N CYS A 415 -7.01 -3.41 14.07
CA CYS A 415 -8.45 -3.14 14.19
C CYS A 415 -9.29 -4.17 13.44
N GLY A 416 -8.91 -4.49 12.20
CA GLY A 416 -9.60 -5.49 11.38
C GLY A 416 -9.57 -6.88 11.98
N VAL A 417 -8.42 -7.32 12.49
CA VAL A 417 -8.31 -8.63 13.15
C VAL A 417 -9.16 -8.69 14.43
N ARG A 418 -9.16 -7.62 15.24
CA ARG A 418 -10.05 -7.54 16.40
C ARG A 418 -11.51 -7.69 16.00
N TYR A 419 -11.93 -7.03 14.92
CA TYR A 419 -13.27 -7.12 14.39
C TYR A 419 -13.61 -8.52 13.90
N ILE A 420 -12.70 -9.18 13.18
CA ILE A 420 -12.84 -10.57 12.71
C ILE A 420 -13.04 -11.52 13.91
N LEU A 421 -12.23 -11.39 14.96
CA LEU A 421 -12.41 -12.20 16.17
C LEU A 421 -13.76 -11.96 16.85
N GLY A 422 -14.24 -10.71 16.84
CA GLY A 422 -15.59 -10.38 17.30
C GLY A 422 -16.68 -11.06 16.48
N LEU A 423 -16.53 -11.12 15.14
CA LEU A 423 -17.46 -11.82 14.24
C LEU A 423 -17.47 -13.33 14.47
N LEU A 424 -16.29 -13.92 14.64
CA LEU A 424 -16.18 -15.34 15.00
C LEU A 424 -16.85 -15.62 16.36
N GLY A 425 -16.64 -14.74 17.35
CA GLY A 425 -17.29 -14.84 18.65
C GLY A 425 -18.81 -14.69 18.55
N LEU A 426 -19.32 -13.85 17.66
CA LEU A 426 -20.75 -13.66 17.40
C LEU A 426 -21.36 -14.95 16.81
N ALA A 427 -20.74 -15.55 15.80
CA ALA A 427 -21.22 -16.81 15.21
C ALA A 427 -21.21 -17.94 16.25
N LEU A 428 -20.07 -18.22 16.85
CA LEU A 428 -19.90 -19.36 17.77
C LEU A 428 -20.72 -19.19 19.06
N GLY A 429 -20.78 -17.97 19.60
CA GLY A 429 -21.57 -17.67 20.80
C GLY A 429 -23.09 -17.83 20.59
N GLY A 430 -23.56 -17.64 19.37
CA GLY A 430 -24.95 -17.89 18.96
C GLY A 430 -25.24 -19.33 18.54
N GLY A 431 -24.24 -20.19 18.48
CA GLY A 431 -24.38 -21.59 18.00
C GLY A 431 -24.42 -21.67 16.47
N HIS A 432 -24.01 -20.60 15.78
CA HIS A 432 -23.95 -20.53 14.32
C HIS A 432 -22.54 -20.85 13.78
N ARG A 433 -22.44 -21.14 12.50
CA ARG A 433 -21.19 -21.55 11.86
C ARG A 433 -20.59 -20.46 10.98
N ALA A 434 -21.41 -19.53 10.50
CA ALA A 434 -20.92 -18.46 9.64
C ALA A 434 -21.68 -17.15 9.86
N VAL A 435 -21.01 -16.06 9.48
CA VAL A 435 -21.58 -14.71 9.40
C VAL A 435 -21.49 -14.19 7.97
N ASP A 436 -22.54 -13.56 7.48
CA ASP A 436 -22.60 -12.89 6.19
C ASP A 436 -23.12 -11.47 6.40
N VAL A 437 -22.40 -10.46 5.93
CA VAL A 437 -22.85 -9.08 6.08
C VAL A 437 -24.09 -8.83 5.24
N ARG A 438 -25.07 -8.13 5.80
CA ARG A 438 -26.32 -7.82 5.09
C ARG A 438 -26.06 -6.83 3.94
N PRO A 439 -26.61 -7.07 2.74
CA PRO A 439 -26.46 -6.19 1.59
C PRO A 439 -26.86 -4.74 1.86
N ASP A 440 -27.99 -4.51 2.54
CA ASP A 440 -28.49 -3.17 2.87
C ASP A 440 -27.53 -2.39 3.79
N VAL A 441 -26.87 -3.06 4.73
CA VAL A 441 -25.87 -2.47 5.63
C VAL A 441 -24.60 -2.14 4.87
N HIS A 442 -24.13 -3.07 4.03
CA HIS A 442 -22.98 -2.89 3.16
C HIS A 442 -23.14 -1.70 2.22
N ASP A 443 -24.31 -1.62 1.55
CA ASP A 443 -24.57 -0.57 0.55
C ASP A 443 -24.67 0.80 1.20
N ALA A 444 -25.44 0.94 2.27
CA ALA A 444 -25.56 2.21 3.02
C ALA A 444 -24.21 2.69 3.58
N TYR A 445 -23.34 1.75 4.01
CA TYR A 445 -21.98 2.09 4.44
C TYR A 445 -21.13 2.60 3.28
N ASN A 446 -21.15 1.92 2.14
CA ASN A 446 -20.35 2.31 0.98
C ASN A 446 -20.80 3.61 0.34
N GLU A 447 -22.13 3.91 0.31
CA GLU A 447 -22.66 5.22 -0.07
C GLU A 447 -22.08 6.34 0.80
N ARG A 448 -22.01 6.13 2.12
CA ARG A 448 -21.39 7.08 3.03
C ARG A 448 -19.89 7.25 2.80
N VAL A 449 -19.18 6.16 2.54
CA VAL A 449 -17.73 6.18 2.22
C VAL A 449 -17.47 6.97 0.95
N ASP A 450 -18.28 6.76 -0.09
CA ASP A 450 -18.16 7.47 -1.36
C ASP A 450 -18.41 8.96 -1.19
N ALA A 451 -19.50 9.32 -0.52
CA ALA A 451 -19.85 10.72 -0.25
C ALA A 451 -18.75 11.46 0.53
N GLU A 452 -18.09 10.80 1.47
CA GLU A 452 -17.00 11.42 2.21
C GLU A 452 -15.68 11.45 1.42
N ASN A 453 -15.39 10.43 0.58
CA ASN A 453 -14.26 10.47 -0.33
C ASN A 453 -14.33 11.62 -1.34
N ASP A 454 -15.55 11.98 -1.79
CA ASP A 454 -15.76 13.14 -2.68
C ASP A 454 -15.46 14.47 -1.97
N ARG A 455 -15.50 14.51 -0.65
CA ARG A 455 -15.16 15.67 0.17
C ARG A 455 -13.66 15.75 0.54
N MET A 456 -12.85 14.87 0.00
CA MET A 456 -11.40 14.85 0.24
C MET A 456 -10.64 15.29 -1.01
N SER A 457 -9.42 15.81 -0.83
CA SER A 457 -8.55 16.26 -1.93
C SER A 457 -8.32 15.17 -2.99
N TRP A 458 -8.29 13.91 -2.59
CA TRP A 458 -8.14 12.77 -3.52
C TRP A 458 -9.42 12.43 -4.29
N GLY A 459 -10.58 12.98 -3.90
CA GLY A 459 -11.83 12.95 -4.67
C GLY A 459 -11.81 13.85 -5.90
N ALA A 460 -10.90 14.84 -5.98
CA ALA A 460 -10.84 15.82 -7.07
C ALA A 460 -10.93 15.16 -8.46
N ALA A 461 -11.98 15.54 -9.23
CA ALA A 461 -12.34 14.82 -10.46
C ALA A 461 -11.25 14.88 -11.56
N HIS A 462 -10.49 15.99 -11.63
CA HIS A 462 -9.43 16.21 -12.63
C HIS A 462 -8.12 15.47 -12.32
N VAL A 463 -8.02 14.78 -11.16
CA VAL A 463 -6.79 14.08 -10.76
C VAL A 463 -6.93 12.58 -10.94
N THR A 464 -6.05 12.01 -11.75
CA THR A 464 -5.90 10.55 -11.88
C THR A 464 -4.82 10.07 -10.91
N SER A 465 -5.17 9.11 -10.05
CA SER A 465 -4.24 8.49 -9.11
C SER A 465 -4.58 7.01 -8.92
N TRP A 466 -3.68 6.23 -8.34
CA TRP A 466 -3.94 4.83 -8.00
C TRP A 466 -4.98 4.66 -6.86
N TYR A 467 -5.40 5.75 -6.24
CA TYR A 467 -6.49 5.75 -5.27
C TYR A 467 -7.86 5.49 -5.91
N LYS A 468 -7.96 5.77 -7.22
CA LYS A 468 -9.18 5.59 -8.01
C LYS A 468 -9.10 4.35 -8.89
N ASN A 469 -10.22 3.66 -9.00
CA ASN A 469 -10.38 2.57 -9.94
C ASN A 469 -10.62 3.10 -11.37
N GLU A 470 -10.83 2.20 -12.33
CA GLU A 470 -11.08 2.53 -13.74
C GLU A 470 -12.37 3.35 -13.96
N HIS A 471 -13.34 3.26 -13.03
CA HIS A 471 -14.58 4.03 -13.06
C HIS A 471 -14.42 5.42 -12.42
N GLY A 472 -13.23 5.77 -11.92
CA GLY A 472 -12.95 7.05 -11.27
C GLY A 472 -13.37 7.13 -9.79
N ARG A 473 -13.94 6.05 -9.22
CA ARG A 473 -14.27 5.97 -7.80
C ARG A 473 -13.01 5.82 -6.95
N VAL A 474 -12.97 6.48 -5.79
CA VAL A 474 -11.92 6.30 -4.79
C VAL A 474 -12.15 4.96 -4.07
N ALA A 475 -11.52 3.90 -4.58
CA ALA A 475 -11.69 2.53 -4.08
C ALA A 475 -10.69 2.16 -2.97
N GLN A 476 -9.67 2.99 -2.74
CA GLN A 476 -8.56 2.67 -1.85
C GLN A 476 -8.68 3.30 -0.47
N ASN A 477 -9.02 4.59 -0.39
CA ASN A 477 -8.77 5.40 0.78
C ASN A 477 -9.88 5.36 1.82
N TRP A 478 -9.49 5.36 3.09
CA TRP A 478 -10.34 5.63 4.25
C TRP A 478 -10.50 7.14 4.43
N PRO A 479 -11.72 7.69 4.32
CA PRO A 479 -11.92 9.14 4.33
C PRO A 479 -12.23 9.74 5.71
N PHE A 480 -12.38 8.92 6.74
CA PHE A 480 -12.74 9.37 8.09
C PHE A 480 -11.54 9.38 9.03
N THR A 481 -11.79 9.70 10.31
CA THR A 481 -10.77 9.65 11.36
C THR A 481 -10.35 8.22 11.69
N LEU A 482 -9.15 8.05 12.23
CA LEU A 482 -8.69 6.77 12.77
C LEU A 482 -9.50 6.34 13.98
N LEU A 483 -9.93 7.33 14.80
CA LEU A 483 -10.82 7.08 15.94
C LEU A 483 -12.13 6.45 15.47
N GLU A 484 -12.74 6.95 14.39
CA GLU A 484 -13.96 6.36 13.85
C GLU A 484 -13.76 4.92 13.39
N TYR A 485 -12.63 4.61 12.73
CA TYR A 485 -12.33 3.23 12.34
C TYR A 485 -12.23 2.32 13.56
N TRP A 486 -11.52 2.76 14.61
CA TRP A 486 -11.40 2.02 15.86
C TRP A 486 -12.74 1.78 16.54
N GLU A 487 -13.61 2.80 16.62
CA GLU A 487 -14.94 2.69 17.22
C GLU A 487 -15.84 1.71 16.46
N ARG A 488 -15.85 1.78 15.12
CA ARG A 488 -16.66 0.92 14.26
C ARG A 488 -16.19 -0.53 14.24
N THR A 489 -14.89 -0.75 14.40
CA THR A 489 -14.29 -2.10 14.42
C THR A 489 -14.09 -2.64 15.83
N ARG A 490 -14.53 -1.92 16.86
CA ARG A 490 -14.37 -2.33 18.26
C ARG A 490 -15.16 -3.59 18.57
N GLU A 491 -16.41 -3.62 18.15
CA GLU A 491 -17.33 -4.74 18.36
C GLU A 491 -18.28 -4.83 17.16
N PRO A 492 -18.53 -6.02 16.58
CA PRO A 492 -19.53 -6.19 15.55
C PRO A 492 -20.93 -6.01 16.13
N ARG A 493 -21.83 -5.40 15.34
CA ARG A 493 -23.23 -5.29 15.70
C ARG A 493 -23.97 -6.49 15.13
N PRO A 494 -24.65 -7.32 15.94
CA PRO A 494 -25.36 -8.51 15.46
C PRO A 494 -26.38 -8.21 14.35
N ALA A 495 -27.03 -7.03 14.40
CA ALA A 495 -28.02 -6.63 13.42
C ALA A 495 -27.44 -6.34 12.01
N ASP A 496 -26.14 -6.21 11.87
CA ASP A 496 -25.47 -5.96 10.59
C ASP A 496 -25.23 -7.24 9.80
N TYR A 497 -25.46 -8.43 10.41
CA TYR A 497 -25.10 -9.74 9.86
C TYR A 497 -26.24 -10.73 9.87
N ASP A 498 -26.28 -11.55 8.84
CA ASP A 498 -27.01 -12.82 8.83
C ASP A 498 -26.13 -13.90 9.45
N LEU A 499 -26.69 -14.66 10.38
CA LEU A 499 -26.01 -15.77 11.07
C LEU A 499 -26.47 -17.09 10.47
N LEU A 500 -25.53 -17.92 10.01
CA LEU A 500 -25.81 -19.13 9.24
C LEU A 500 -25.42 -20.40 10.02
N GLY A 501 -26.24 -21.45 9.95
CA GLY A 501 -26.03 -22.76 10.52
C GLY A 501 -26.59 -23.00 11.92
#